data_4ac68f58bd9c608aba27515414bdb984
#
_entry.id   4ac68f58bd9c608aba27515414bdb984
#
_cell.length_a   1.000
_cell.length_b   1.000
_cell.length_c   1.000
_cell.angle_alpha   90.00
_cell.angle_beta   90.00
_cell.angle_gamma   90.00
#
_symmetry.space_group_name_H-M   'P 1'
#
loop_
_entity.id
_entity.type
_entity.pdbx_description
1 polymer ?
#
loop_
_entity_poly.entity_id
_entity_poly.type
_entity_poly.pdbx_seq_one_letter_code
_entity_poly.pdbx_strand_id
1 'polypeptide(L)'
;EPYRRQRQMCIRDRYGYESKEEGLVAEITEQQRKNWLELTEKDIKRVIEETKNMILNPQGKSILFIDEIHRFNKLQQDALLPYVEDGTVILIGATTENPYFEVNKALISRSMVFKLNPLTKQDIIKVLKMSLEREDGLKSYDIKISDETIEKIADTANGDVRTALNGLEVAVLTTEISSDGYIHITNEIAKECVQERKAIFDKKGDSHYDNISAFIKSMRGSDPDAAIFYLARALNGGEDPVFLARRIVIAASEDVGMANPNALVVATSAMQAVHMIGMPEARIILAEAAVYVATSKKSNASYLAINRALEDVANKDTGEIPMHIRNAPVEGMEALGYHEGYLYPHDFPGHYVEQQYLPDKMLGTKYY
;
A
#
# COMPACT_ATOMS: atom_id res chain seq x y z
N GLU A 1 -17.67 -24.78 -18.14
CA GLU A 1 -18.70 -23.72 -18.22
C GLU A 1 -19.47 -23.46 -16.90
N PRO A 2 -19.68 -24.39 -15.98
CA PRO A 2 -20.29 -24.09 -14.67
C PRO A 2 -19.44 -23.12 -13.81
N TYR A 3 -18.13 -23.18 -13.88
CA TYR A 3 -17.16 -22.34 -13.13
C TYR A 3 -17.29 -20.84 -13.36
N ARG A 4 -17.82 -20.42 -14.51
CA ARG A 4 -17.92 -19.00 -14.88
C ARG A 4 -19.12 -18.29 -14.26
N ARG A 5 -20.22 -19.00 -14.06
CA ARG A 5 -21.46 -18.43 -13.49
C ARG A 5 -21.35 -18.18 -11.98
N GLN A 6 -20.62 -19.00 -11.25
CA GLN A 6 -20.48 -18.88 -9.79
C GLN A 6 -19.66 -17.64 -9.34
N ARG A 7 -18.66 -17.19 -10.11
CA ARG A 7 -17.92 -15.95 -9.80
C ARG A 7 -18.79 -14.70 -9.82
N GLN A 8 -19.86 -14.69 -10.61
CA GLN A 8 -20.77 -13.55 -10.72
C GLN A 8 -21.81 -13.51 -9.58
N MET A 9 -22.19 -14.67 -9.03
CA MET A 9 -23.27 -14.77 -8.04
C MET A 9 -22.88 -14.33 -6.63
N CYS A 10 -21.62 -14.50 -6.20
CA CYS A 10 -21.19 -14.10 -4.84
C CYS A 10 -21.32 -12.61 -4.54
N ILE A 11 -21.35 -11.75 -5.54
CA ILE A 11 -21.52 -10.30 -5.39
C ILE A 11 -22.99 -9.90 -5.45
N ARG A 12 -23.77 -10.58 -6.28
CA ARG A 12 -25.18 -10.25 -6.53
C ARG A 12 -26.08 -10.48 -5.32
N ASP A 13 -25.83 -11.54 -4.53
CA ASP A 13 -26.71 -11.95 -3.44
C ASP A 13 -26.41 -11.34 -2.06
N ARG A 14 -25.32 -10.60 -1.94
CA ARG A 14 -24.89 -10.04 -0.65
C ARG A 14 -25.73 -8.85 -0.18
N TYR A 15 -26.53 -8.22 -1.05
CA TYR A 15 -27.25 -7.00 -0.74
C TYR A 15 -28.77 -7.12 -0.72
N GLY A 16 -29.33 -8.35 -0.75
CA GLY A 16 -30.77 -8.59 -0.46
C GLY A 16 -31.74 -7.71 -1.26
N TYR A 17 -31.38 -7.28 -2.45
CA TYR A 17 -32.29 -6.56 -3.35
C TYR A 17 -33.05 -7.55 -4.23
N GLU A 18 -34.11 -8.11 -3.69
CA GLU A 18 -35.27 -8.52 -4.51
C GLU A 18 -36.05 -7.24 -4.86
N SER A 19 -35.61 -6.51 -5.87
CA SER A 19 -36.53 -5.63 -6.58
C SER A 19 -36.71 -6.15 -7.99
N LYS A 20 -37.90 -6.60 -8.26
CA LYS A 20 -38.41 -6.88 -9.60
C LYS A 20 -38.62 -5.60 -10.41
N GLU A 21 -37.72 -4.64 -10.33
CA GLU A 21 -37.67 -3.46 -11.18
C GLU A 21 -36.29 -3.34 -11.75
N GLU A 22 -36.23 -3.61 -13.05
CA GLU A 22 -35.08 -3.73 -13.92
C GLU A 22 -34.17 -2.51 -13.90
N GLY A 23 -33.13 -2.56 -13.08
CA GLY A 23 -31.96 -1.73 -13.26
C GLY A 23 -30.93 -2.50 -14.07
N LEU A 24 -30.70 -2.12 -15.32
CA LEU A 24 -29.70 -2.76 -16.18
C LEU A 24 -28.31 -2.48 -15.62
N VAL A 25 -27.69 -3.49 -15.02
CA VAL A 25 -26.23 -3.50 -14.81
C VAL A 25 -25.62 -3.80 -16.18
N ALA A 26 -24.97 -2.84 -16.79
CA ALA A 26 -24.22 -3.08 -18.02
C ALA A 26 -23.10 -4.09 -17.74
N GLU A 27 -23.34 -5.35 -18.10
CA GLU A 27 -22.38 -6.41 -17.96
C GLU A 27 -21.29 -6.23 -19.03
N ILE A 28 -20.10 -5.89 -18.62
CA ILE A 28 -18.95 -5.91 -19.52
C ILE A 28 -18.71 -7.35 -19.93
N THR A 29 -18.89 -7.63 -21.22
CA THR A 29 -18.79 -8.97 -21.78
C THR A 29 -17.38 -9.55 -21.59
N GLU A 30 -17.27 -10.88 -21.59
CA GLU A 30 -16.01 -11.61 -21.34
C GLU A 30 -14.89 -11.28 -22.33
N GLN A 31 -15.23 -10.86 -23.53
CA GLN A 31 -14.30 -10.41 -24.55
C GLN A 31 -13.71 -9.04 -24.20
N GLN A 32 -14.46 -8.21 -23.48
CA GLN A 32 -14.02 -6.93 -22.93
C GLN A 32 -13.18 -7.10 -21.65
N ARG A 33 -13.34 -8.22 -20.91
CA ARG A 33 -12.53 -8.54 -19.71
C ARG A 33 -11.09 -8.93 -20.02
N LYS A 34 -10.78 -9.43 -21.21
CA LYS A 34 -9.41 -9.89 -21.55
C LYS A 34 -8.40 -8.77 -21.71
N ASN A 35 -8.83 -7.52 -21.95
CA ASN A 35 -7.95 -6.40 -22.30
C ASN A 35 -8.10 -5.18 -21.38
N TRP A 36 -8.38 -5.35 -20.10
CA TRP A 36 -8.54 -4.23 -19.17
C TRP A 36 -7.33 -3.29 -19.08
N LEU A 37 -6.13 -3.80 -19.34
CA LEU A 37 -4.89 -3.00 -19.43
C LEU A 37 -4.80 -2.19 -20.74
N GLU A 38 -5.63 -2.52 -21.73
CA GLU A 38 -5.64 -1.90 -23.07
C GLU A 38 -6.86 -1.02 -23.33
N LEU A 39 -7.80 -0.87 -22.34
CA LEU A 39 -8.94 0.02 -22.48
C LEU A 39 -8.48 1.46 -22.64
N THR A 40 -8.80 2.03 -23.78
CA THR A 40 -8.53 3.45 -24.05
C THR A 40 -9.62 4.35 -23.44
N GLU A 41 -9.32 5.63 -23.28
CA GLU A 41 -10.32 6.65 -22.90
C GLU A 41 -11.56 6.59 -23.81
N LYS A 42 -11.38 6.26 -25.10
CA LYS A 42 -12.48 6.12 -26.07
C LYS A 42 -13.39 4.95 -25.75
N ASP A 43 -12.83 3.83 -25.25
CA ASP A 43 -13.62 2.66 -24.90
C ASP A 43 -14.48 2.91 -23.67
N ILE A 44 -13.94 3.60 -22.67
CA ILE A 44 -14.68 4.02 -21.48
C ILE A 44 -15.85 4.94 -21.88
N LYS A 45 -15.59 5.93 -22.70
CA LYS A 45 -16.62 6.85 -23.21
C LYS A 45 -17.68 6.10 -24.00
N ARG A 46 -17.29 5.15 -24.87
CA ARG A 46 -18.24 4.32 -25.63
C ARG A 46 -19.16 3.51 -24.72
N VAL A 47 -18.62 2.81 -23.71
CA VAL A 47 -19.43 2.04 -22.76
C VAL A 47 -20.45 2.94 -22.05
N ILE A 48 -20.04 4.13 -21.63
CA ILE A 48 -20.95 5.07 -20.97
C ILE A 48 -22.00 5.62 -21.95
N GLU A 49 -21.65 5.90 -23.20
CA GLU A 49 -22.59 6.36 -24.22
C GLU A 49 -23.57 5.27 -24.64
N GLU A 50 -23.14 4.03 -24.74
CA GLU A 50 -24.00 2.88 -24.98
C GLU A 50 -25.06 2.71 -23.87
N THR A 51 -24.68 2.98 -22.60
CA THR A 51 -25.63 2.95 -21.48
C THR A 51 -26.64 4.10 -21.51
N LYS A 52 -26.28 5.26 -22.06
CA LYS A 52 -27.20 6.39 -22.25
C LYS A 52 -28.29 6.09 -23.30
N ASN A 53 -27.97 5.32 -24.33
CA ASN A 53 -28.87 4.99 -25.45
C ASN A 53 -29.80 3.82 -25.13
N MET A 54 -29.68 3.17 -23.98
CA MET A 54 -30.59 2.09 -23.59
C MET A 54 -31.95 2.66 -23.19
N ILE A 55 -32.93 2.46 -24.04
CA ILE A 55 -34.37 2.80 -23.91
C ILE A 55 -35.01 2.24 -22.60
N LEU A 56 -34.25 1.47 -21.81
CA LEU A 56 -34.70 0.73 -20.64
C LEU A 56 -34.39 1.40 -19.29
N ASN A 57 -33.85 2.62 -19.25
CA ASN A 57 -33.60 3.32 -17.99
C ASN A 57 -34.50 4.56 -17.85
N PRO A 58 -35.73 4.43 -17.30
CA PRO A 58 -36.69 5.54 -17.16
C PRO A 58 -36.17 6.67 -16.23
N GLN A 59 -35.17 6.40 -15.38
CA GLN A 59 -34.60 7.37 -14.44
C GLN A 59 -33.30 7.98 -14.92
N GLY A 60 -32.76 7.56 -16.08
CA GLY A 60 -31.58 8.17 -16.71
C GLY A 60 -30.24 8.02 -15.97
N LYS A 61 -30.17 7.22 -14.89
CA LYS A 61 -28.93 7.01 -14.12
C LYS A 61 -28.44 5.58 -14.28
N SER A 62 -27.21 5.43 -14.73
CA SER A 62 -26.54 4.12 -14.85
C SER A 62 -25.55 3.91 -13.71
N ILE A 63 -25.46 2.69 -13.19
CA ILE A 63 -24.44 2.31 -12.21
C ILE A 63 -23.28 1.69 -12.97
N LEU A 64 -22.10 2.29 -12.82
CA LEU A 64 -20.83 1.78 -13.36
C LEU A 64 -20.03 1.17 -12.20
N PHE A 65 -19.89 -0.14 -12.19
CA PHE A 65 -19.05 -0.85 -11.24
C PHE A 65 -17.68 -1.14 -11.86
N ILE A 66 -16.62 -0.66 -11.24
CA ILE A 66 -15.22 -0.90 -11.65
C ILE A 66 -14.51 -1.65 -10.53
N ASP A 67 -14.23 -2.93 -10.76
CA ASP A 67 -13.40 -3.73 -9.88
C ASP A 67 -11.92 -3.41 -10.13
N GLU A 68 -11.13 -3.33 -9.06
CA GLU A 68 -9.70 -2.98 -9.10
C GLU A 68 -9.41 -1.64 -9.81
N ILE A 69 -10.17 -0.59 -9.46
CA ILE A 69 -10.09 0.74 -10.09
C ILE A 69 -8.66 1.34 -10.07
N HIS A 70 -7.81 0.92 -9.13
CA HIS A 70 -6.41 1.33 -9.05
C HIS A 70 -5.56 0.90 -10.25
N ARG A 71 -6.03 -0.08 -11.03
CA ARG A 71 -5.36 -0.51 -12.28
C ARG A 71 -5.57 0.44 -13.44
N PHE A 72 -6.55 1.34 -13.33
CA PHE A 72 -6.76 2.39 -14.32
C PHE A 72 -5.68 3.46 -14.15
N ASN A 73 -5.06 3.85 -15.26
CA ASN A 73 -4.14 4.98 -15.27
C ASN A 73 -4.89 6.31 -15.06
N LYS A 74 -4.16 7.39 -14.80
CA LYS A 74 -4.76 8.70 -14.51
C LYS A 74 -5.68 9.21 -15.61
N LEU A 75 -5.33 9.00 -16.89
CA LEU A 75 -6.16 9.44 -18.03
C LEU A 75 -7.48 8.66 -18.10
N GLN A 76 -7.44 7.36 -17.82
CA GLN A 76 -8.64 6.54 -17.76
C GLN A 76 -9.55 6.94 -16.59
N GLN A 77 -8.98 7.25 -15.44
CA GLN A 77 -9.73 7.75 -14.29
C GLN A 77 -10.30 9.15 -14.55
N ASP A 78 -9.54 10.04 -15.21
CA ASP A 78 -10.00 11.38 -15.59
C ASP A 78 -11.18 11.33 -16.60
N ALA A 79 -11.21 10.33 -17.48
CA ALA A 79 -12.30 10.14 -18.43
C ALA A 79 -13.66 9.86 -17.76
N LEU A 80 -13.68 9.40 -16.49
CA LEU A 80 -14.89 9.17 -15.72
C LEU A 80 -15.45 10.45 -15.09
N LEU A 81 -14.61 11.45 -14.82
CA LEU A 81 -14.97 12.64 -14.08
C LEU A 81 -16.21 13.38 -14.64
N PRO A 82 -16.31 13.69 -15.95
CA PRO A 82 -17.46 14.42 -16.46
C PRO A 82 -18.80 13.70 -16.19
N TYR A 83 -18.82 12.39 -16.27
CA TYR A 83 -20.02 11.58 -16.11
C TYR A 83 -20.42 11.36 -14.65
N VAL A 84 -19.45 11.42 -13.75
CA VAL A 84 -19.69 11.40 -12.29
C VAL A 84 -20.16 12.79 -11.83
N GLU A 85 -19.60 13.86 -12.39
CA GLU A 85 -19.96 15.25 -12.05
C GLU A 85 -21.37 15.63 -12.50
N ASP A 86 -21.75 15.24 -13.70
CA ASP A 86 -23.09 15.54 -14.25
C ASP A 86 -24.18 14.55 -13.74
N GLY A 87 -23.78 13.54 -12.98
CA GLY A 87 -24.69 12.54 -12.41
C GLY A 87 -25.25 11.56 -13.43
N THR A 88 -24.69 11.51 -14.64
CA THR A 88 -25.06 10.50 -15.66
C THR A 88 -24.75 9.09 -15.20
N VAL A 89 -23.65 8.92 -14.44
CA VAL A 89 -23.17 7.64 -13.94
C VAL A 89 -23.01 7.70 -12.42
N ILE A 90 -23.53 6.70 -11.73
CA ILE A 90 -23.19 6.41 -10.35
C ILE A 90 -21.99 5.46 -10.37
N LEU A 91 -20.81 5.96 -9.98
CA LEU A 91 -19.60 5.16 -9.96
C LEU A 91 -19.46 4.39 -8.65
N ILE A 92 -19.26 3.08 -8.76
CA ILE A 92 -18.84 2.21 -7.64
C ILE A 92 -17.47 1.63 -8.01
N GLY A 93 -16.41 2.16 -7.40
CA GLY A 93 -15.05 1.64 -7.55
C GLY A 93 -14.69 0.71 -6.41
N ALA A 94 -14.24 -0.51 -6.71
CA ALA A 94 -13.66 -1.42 -5.73
C ALA A 94 -12.13 -1.46 -5.90
N THR A 95 -11.40 -1.54 -4.79
CA THR A 95 -9.95 -1.65 -4.80
C THR A 95 -9.44 -2.38 -3.57
N THR A 96 -8.37 -3.15 -3.73
CA THR A 96 -7.60 -3.74 -2.63
C THR A 96 -6.52 -2.80 -2.11
N GLU A 97 -6.22 -1.71 -2.84
CA GLU A 97 -5.21 -0.72 -2.47
C GLU A 97 -5.84 0.50 -1.80
N ASN A 98 -5.00 1.33 -1.14
CA ASN A 98 -5.50 2.54 -0.48
C ASN A 98 -5.99 3.56 -1.52
N PRO A 99 -7.30 3.86 -1.59
CA PRO A 99 -7.86 4.72 -2.62
C PRO A 99 -7.32 6.15 -2.58
N TYR A 100 -6.87 6.64 -1.42
CA TYR A 100 -6.31 7.98 -1.29
C TYR A 100 -4.96 8.15 -1.99
N PHE A 101 -4.23 7.06 -2.28
CA PHE A 101 -2.97 7.08 -3.01
C PHE A 101 -3.13 6.72 -4.48
N GLU A 102 -4.02 5.77 -4.79
CA GLU A 102 -4.10 5.14 -6.11
C GLU A 102 -5.22 5.71 -6.98
N VAL A 103 -6.26 6.27 -6.38
CA VAL A 103 -7.38 6.85 -7.11
C VAL A 103 -7.21 8.38 -7.22
N ASN A 104 -7.58 8.94 -8.38
CA ASN A 104 -7.53 10.37 -8.64
C ASN A 104 -8.25 11.16 -7.54
N LYS A 105 -7.58 12.18 -7.01
CA LYS A 105 -8.13 13.05 -5.96
C LYS A 105 -9.47 13.70 -6.34
N ALA A 106 -9.68 14.00 -7.63
CA ALA A 106 -10.92 14.57 -8.11
C ALA A 106 -12.09 13.56 -8.04
N LEU A 107 -11.86 12.28 -8.29
CA LEU A 107 -12.85 11.21 -8.08
C LEU A 107 -13.12 11.00 -6.60
N ILE A 108 -12.06 10.92 -5.77
CA ILE A 108 -12.19 10.73 -4.32
C ILE A 108 -13.00 11.88 -3.69
N SER A 109 -12.77 13.14 -4.10
CA SER A 109 -13.50 14.29 -3.54
C SER A 109 -15.00 14.28 -3.83
N ARG A 110 -15.43 13.47 -4.81
CA ARG A 110 -16.85 13.31 -5.25
C ARG A 110 -17.42 11.95 -4.86
N SER A 111 -16.68 11.16 -4.10
CA SER A 111 -17.05 9.80 -3.73
C SER A 111 -17.08 9.62 -2.21
N MET A 112 -17.87 8.68 -1.75
CA MET A 112 -17.81 8.20 -0.37
C MET A 112 -16.89 6.98 -0.34
N VAL A 113 -15.92 6.97 0.58
CA VAL A 113 -14.99 5.85 0.75
C VAL A 113 -15.50 4.96 1.88
N PHE A 114 -15.72 3.68 1.56
CA PHE A 114 -16.14 2.66 2.52
C PHE A 114 -15.01 1.64 2.68
N LYS A 115 -14.50 1.49 3.89
CA LYS A 115 -13.55 0.42 4.22
C LYS A 115 -14.31 -0.84 4.59
N LEU A 116 -14.09 -1.91 3.81
CA LEU A 116 -14.62 -3.23 4.10
C LEU A 116 -13.71 -3.94 5.11
N ASN A 117 -14.29 -4.48 6.17
CA ASN A 117 -13.55 -5.29 7.13
C ASN A 117 -13.36 -6.73 6.60
N PRO A 118 -12.26 -7.42 6.97
CA PRO A 118 -12.11 -8.84 6.73
C PRO A 118 -13.30 -9.62 7.31
N LEU A 119 -13.68 -10.72 6.65
CA LEU A 119 -14.73 -11.59 7.16
C LEU A 119 -14.26 -12.29 8.43
N THR A 120 -15.15 -12.39 9.42
CA THR A 120 -14.88 -13.17 10.62
C THR A 120 -14.95 -14.68 10.32
N LYS A 121 -14.33 -15.50 11.19
CA LYS A 121 -14.49 -16.96 11.13
C LYS A 121 -15.96 -17.38 11.03
N GLN A 122 -16.83 -16.75 11.83
CA GLN A 122 -18.26 -17.04 11.86
C GLN A 122 -18.96 -16.70 10.54
N ASP A 123 -18.58 -15.61 9.88
CA ASP A 123 -19.11 -15.24 8.56
C ASP A 123 -18.72 -16.30 7.52
N ILE A 124 -17.47 -16.77 7.54
CA ILE A 124 -17.00 -17.81 6.61
C ILE A 124 -17.74 -19.13 6.87
N ILE A 125 -17.88 -19.57 8.11
CA ILE A 125 -18.66 -20.77 8.47
C ILE A 125 -20.08 -20.67 7.91
N LYS A 126 -20.74 -19.51 8.10
CA LYS A 126 -22.08 -19.29 7.58
C LYS A 126 -22.15 -19.41 6.06
N VAL A 127 -21.17 -18.84 5.34
CA VAL A 127 -21.11 -18.92 3.87
C VAL A 127 -20.87 -20.36 3.41
N LEU A 128 -19.95 -21.11 4.08
CA LEU A 128 -19.72 -22.51 3.77
C LEU A 128 -20.98 -23.37 3.95
N LYS A 129 -21.71 -23.21 5.07
CA LYS A 129 -22.98 -23.91 5.30
C LYS A 129 -24.02 -23.55 4.24
N MET A 130 -24.15 -22.27 3.89
CA MET A 130 -25.03 -21.85 2.82
C MET A 130 -24.68 -22.48 1.46
N SER A 131 -23.39 -22.61 1.14
CA SER A 131 -22.96 -23.23 -0.12
C SER A 131 -23.31 -24.72 -0.24
N LEU A 132 -23.42 -25.43 0.89
CA LEU A 132 -23.88 -26.83 0.92
C LEU A 132 -25.38 -26.99 0.71
N GLU A 133 -26.18 -25.96 1.00
CA GLU A 133 -27.62 -25.98 0.94
C GLU A 133 -28.22 -25.42 -0.37
N ARG A 134 -27.44 -24.61 -1.09
CA ARG A 134 -27.91 -23.89 -2.29
C ARG A 134 -27.88 -24.78 -3.54
N GLU A 135 -28.91 -24.62 -4.40
CA GLU A 135 -29.03 -25.36 -5.68
C GLU A 135 -27.94 -24.99 -6.69
N ASP A 136 -27.45 -23.75 -6.63
CA ASP A 136 -26.34 -23.26 -7.42
C ASP A 136 -24.96 -23.44 -6.73
N GLY A 137 -24.96 -24.10 -5.58
CA GLY A 137 -23.79 -24.50 -4.81
C GLY A 137 -23.51 -25.99 -4.88
N LEU A 138 -23.32 -26.61 -3.72
CA LEU A 138 -22.92 -28.02 -3.59
C LEU A 138 -24.10 -28.94 -3.20
N LYS A 139 -25.34 -28.45 -3.16
CA LYS A 139 -26.54 -29.21 -2.77
C LYS A 139 -26.81 -30.45 -3.63
N SER A 140 -26.31 -30.43 -4.88
CA SER A 140 -26.47 -31.57 -5.79
C SER A 140 -25.61 -32.78 -5.42
N TYR A 141 -24.71 -32.64 -4.46
CA TYR A 141 -23.86 -33.70 -3.96
C TYR A 141 -24.36 -34.17 -2.59
N ASP A 142 -24.39 -35.49 -2.36
CA ASP A 142 -24.74 -36.06 -1.07
C ASP A 142 -23.52 -36.01 -0.14
N ILE A 143 -23.33 -34.88 0.58
CA ILE A 143 -22.15 -34.59 1.36
C ILE A 143 -22.39 -34.83 2.85
N LYS A 144 -21.44 -35.53 3.50
CA LYS A 144 -21.33 -35.62 4.96
C LYS A 144 -20.06 -34.90 5.43
N ILE A 145 -20.23 -33.79 6.12
CA ILE A 145 -19.15 -32.99 6.68
C ILE A 145 -19.52 -32.59 8.11
N SER A 146 -18.56 -32.66 9.05
CA SER A 146 -18.81 -32.23 10.42
C SER A 146 -18.66 -30.73 10.60
N ASP A 147 -19.34 -30.15 11.59
CA ASP A 147 -19.15 -28.74 11.96
C ASP A 147 -17.71 -28.43 12.30
N GLU A 148 -16.99 -29.34 12.94
CA GLU A 148 -15.56 -29.21 13.24
C GLU A 148 -14.72 -29.07 11.97
N THR A 149 -15.03 -29.84 10.92
CA THR A 149 -14.34 -29.76 9.64
C THR A 149 -14.60 -28.42 8.94
N ILE A 150 -15.85 -27.92 8.97
CA ILE A 150 -16.20 -26.59 8.44
C ILE A 150 -15.44 -25.49 9.20
N GLU A 151 -15.34 -25.60 10.52
CA GLU A 151 -14.57 -24.65 11.33
C GLU A 151 -13.08 -24.66 10.97
N LYS A 152 -12.48 -25.81 10.73
CA LYS A 152 -11.07 -25.92 10.30
C LYS A 152 -10.83 -25.30 8.92
N ILE A 153 -11.76 -25.50 7.97
CA ILE A 153 -11.70 -24.82 6.67
C ILE A 153 -11.72 -23.30 6.86
N ALA A 154 -12.63 -22.79 7.71
CA ALA A 154 -12.75 -21.37 7.98
C ALA A 154 -11.49 -20.79 8.67
N ASP A 155 -10.90 -21.51 9.61
CA ASP A 155 -9.66 -21.11 10.28
C ASP A 155 -8.47 -21.03 9.29
N THR A 156 -8.30 -22.06 8.46
CA THR A 156 -7.21 -22.12 7.48
C THR A 156 -7.35 -21.02 6.40
N ALA A 157 -8.57 -20.67 6.04
CA ALA A 157 -8.84 -19.61 5.06
C ALA A 157 -8.53 -18.19 5.56
N ASN A 158 -8.38 -17.99 6.88
CA ASN A 158 -7.89 -16.75 7.51
C ASN A 158 -8.55 -15.47 6.95
N GLY A 159 -9.88 -15.41 6.92
CA GLY A 159 -10.62 -14.22 6.44
C GLY A 159 -10.94 -14.22 4.94
N ASP A 160 -10.39 -15.13 4.15
CA ASP A 160 -10.63 -15.23 2.70
C ASP A 160 -11.70 -16.29 2.39
N VAL A 161 -12.92 -15.82 2.18
CA VAL A 161 -14.06 -16.70 1.83
C VAL A 161 -13.86 -17.42 0.49
N ARG A 162 -13.13 -16.84 -0.45
CA ARG A 162 -12.87 -17.46 -1.76
C ARG A 162 -11.97 -18.69 -1.62
N THR A 163 -10.93 -18.58 -0.78
CA THR A 163 -10.06 -19.71 -0.43
C THR A 163 -10.84 -20.79 0.29
N ALA A 164 -11.74 -20.43 1.22
CA ALA A 164 -12.60 -21.38 1.93
C ALA A 164 -13.55 -22.14 0.98
N LEU A 165 -14.25 -21.43 0.12
CA LEU A 165 -15.18 -22.04 -0.85
C LEU A 165 -14.47 -22.91 -1.88
N ASN A 166 -13.35 -22.46 -2.43
CA ASN A 166 -12.55 -23.25 -3.36
C ASN A 166 -12.02 -24.54 -2.70
N GLY A 167 -11.55 -24.44 -1.45
CA GLY A 167 -11.08 -25.61 -0.70
C GLY A 167 -12.19 -26.64 -0.45
N LEU A 168 -13.37 -26.16 -0.05
CA LEU A 168 -14.55 -27.04 0.12
C LEU A 168 -14.98 -27.67 -1.21
N GLU A 169 -15.03 -26.91 -2.30
CA GLU A 169 -15.39 -27.40 -3.64
C GLU A 169 -14.40 -28.47 -4.12
N VAL A 170 -13.10 -28.22 -4.01
CA VAL A 170 -12.06 -29.20 -4.35
C VAL A 170 -12.22 -30.45 -3.51
N ALA A 171 -12.43 -30.34 -2.20
CA ALA A 171 -12.62 -31.50 -1.32
C ALA A 171 -13.81 -32.35 -1.75
N VAL A 172 -14.93 -31.73 -2.15
CA VAL A 172 -16.11 -32.46 -2.63
C VAL A 172 -15.86 -33.14 -3.99
N LEU A 173 -15.20 -32.45 -4.91
CA LEU A 173 -14.98 -32.95 -6.28
C LEU A 173 -13.89 -34.03 -6.38
N THR A 174 -12.97 -34.08 -5.43
CA THR A 174 -11.84 -35.03 -5.43
C THR A 174 -12.05 -36.24 -4.51
N THR A 175 -13.06 -36.21 -3.64
CA THR A 175 -13.36 -37.32 -2.73
C THR A 175 -14.31 -38.29 -3.41
N GLU A 176 -13.96 -39.56 -3.40
CA GLU A 176 -14.80 -40.63 -3.94
C GLU A 176 -16.08 -40.85 -3.12
N ILE A 177 -17.18 -41.24 -3.79
CA ILE A 177 -18.42 -41.57 -3.13
C ILE A 177 -18.22 -42.88 -2.37
N SER A 178 -18.52 -42.88 -1.08
CA SER A 178 -18.40 -44.03 -0.21
C SER A 178 -19.50 -45.07 -0.51
N SER A 179 -19.34 -46.28 0.02
CA SER A 179 -20.29 -47.37 -0.15
C SER A 179 -21.72 -47.08 0.38
N ASP A 180 -21.87 -46.07 1.22
CA ASP A 180 -23.15 -45.57 1.73
C ASP A 180 -23.81 -44.49 0.84
N GLY A 181 -23.20 -44.20 -0.30
CA GLY A 181 -23.70 -43.23 -1.28
C GLY A 181 -23.36 -41.77 -0.97
N TYR A 182 -22.55 -41.48 0.08
CA TYR A 182 -22.20 -40.14 0.50
C TYR A 182 -20.72 -39.81 0.23
N ILE A 183 -20.44 -38.53 0.04
CA ILE A 183 -19.07 -37.97 0.02
C ILE A 183 -18.73 -37.56 1.45
N HIS A 184 -17.78 -38.24 2.07
CA HIS A 184 -17.34 -37.96 3.44
C HIS A 184 -16.13 -37.03 3.44
N ILE A 185 -16.32 -35.77 3.85
CA ILE A 185 -15.23 -34.79 3.97
C ILE A 185 -14.69 -34.86 5.40
N THR A 186 -13.49 -35.44 5.54
CA THR A 186 -12.78 -35.51 6.83
C THR A 186 -11.89 -34.30 7.05
N ASN A 187 -11.36 -34.15 8.29
CA ASN A 187 -10.41 -33.08 8.63
C ASN A 187 -9.12 -33.15 7.80
N GLU A 188 -8.66 -34.35 7.45
CA GLU A 188 -7.46 -34.61 6.67
C GLU A 188 -7.66 -34.11 5.23
N ILE A 189 -8.78 -34.51 4.59
CA ILE A 189 -9.16 -34.08 3.23
C ILE A 189 -9.30 -32.55 3.20
N ALA A 190 -9.99 -31.97 4.17
CA ALA A 190 -10.17 -30.53 4.24
C ALA A 190 -8.80 -29.79 4.34
N LYS A 191 -7.87 -30.29 5.13
CA LYS A 191 -6.53 -29.70 5.29
C LYS A 191 -5.70 -29.80 4.00
N GLU A 192 -5.80 -30.89 3.26
CA GLU A 192 -5.10 -31.06 1.97
C GLU A 192 -5.67 -30.15 0.88
N CYS A 193 -6.98 -29.94 0.87
CA CYS A 193 -7.66 -29.15 -0.15
C CYS A 193 -7.64 -27.65 0.09
N VAL A 194 -7.56 -27.22 1.35
CA VAL A 194 -7.41 -25.80 1.69
C VAL A 194 -5.92 -25.47 1.74
N GLN A 195 -5.40 -24.85 0.68
CA GLN A 195 -4.03 -24.36 0.67
C GLN A 195 -3.86 -23.28 1.74
N GLU A 196 -2.95 -23.51 2.71
CA GLU A 196 -2.50 -22.45 3.61
C GLU A 196 -1.97 -21.31 2.76
N ARG A 197 -2.71 -20.21 2.71
CA ARG A 197 -2.14 -18.95 2.23
C ARG A 197 -1.07 -18.56 3.24
N LYS A 198 0.22 -18.77 2.90
CA LYS A 198 1.28 -17.94 3.49
C LYS A 198 0.77 -16.51 3.37
N ALA A 199 0.73 -15.81 4.51
CA ALA A 199 0.26 -14.42 4.53
C ALA A 199 0.89 -13.67 3.36
N ILE A 200 0.16 -13.56 2.25
CA ILE A 200 0.60 -12.77 1.11
C ILE A 200 0.38 -11.34 1.59
N PHE A 201 1.46 -10.75 2.06
CA PHE A 201 1.52 -9.32 2.25
C PHE A 201 1.19 -8.73 0.88
N ASP A 202 0.05 -8.07 0.80
CA ASP A 202 -0.28 -7.29 -0.38
C ASP A 202 0.77 -6.17 -0.46
N LYS A 203 1.72 -6.30 -1.40
CA LYS A 203 2.91 -5.42 -1.51
C LYS A 203 2.55 -3.94 -1.67
N LYS A 204 1.27 -3.62 -1.87
CA LYS A 204 0.74 -2.27 -2.05
C LYS A 204 -0.49 -1.97 -1.19
N GLY A 205 -0.96 -2.92 -0.38
CA GLY A 205 -2.13 -2.74 0.48
C GLY A 205 -1.85 -1.93 1.76
N ASP A 206 -2.91 -1.46 2.43
CA ASP A 206 -2.84 -0.71 3.71
C ASP A 206 -1.97 -1.43 4.74
N SER A 207 -2.00 -2.77 4.78
CA SER A 207 -1.20 -3.56 5.73
C SER A 207 0.31 -3.45 5.50
N HIS A 208 0.76 -3.23 4.25
CA HIS A 208 2.15 -2.96 3.91
C HIS A 208 2.60 -1.61 4.48
N TYR A 209 1.86 -0.54 4.17
CA TYR A 209 2.18 0.82 4.66
C TYR A 209 2.12 0.89 6.19
N ASP A 210 1.14 0.25 6.81
CA ASP A 210 0.99 0.18 8.26
C ASP A 210 2.18 -0.55 8.91
N ASN A 211 2.62 -1.68 8.34
CA ASN A 211 3.76 -2.44 8.87
C ASN A 211 5.07 -1.67 8.74
N ILE A 212 5.33 -1.05 7.59
CA ILE A 212 6.52 -0.22 7.37
C ILE A 212 6.50 1.00 8.29
N SER A 213 5.34 1.64 8.45
CA SER A 213 5.15 2.76 9.38
C SER A 213 5.42 2.34 10.84
N ALA A 214 4.95 1.15 11.24
CA ALA A 214 5.20 0.60 12.57
C ALA A 214 6.68 0.26 12.76
N PHE A 215 7.35 -0.32 11.76
CA PHE A 215 8.79 -0.59 11.78
C PHE A 215 9.61 0.69 12.02
N ILE A 216 9.35 1.75 11.24
CA ILE A 216 10.04 3.03 11.40
C ILE A 216 9.76 3.63 12.78
N LYS A 217 8.49 3.65 13.22
CA LYS A 217 8.09 4.20 14.52
C LYS A 217 8.69 3.45 15.70
N SER A 218 8.89 2.12 15.57
CA SER A 218 9.57 1.31 16.59
C SER A 218 11.03 1.68 16.75
N MET A 219 11.77 1.85 15.64
CA MET A 219 13.16 2.34 15.68
C MET A 219 13.24 3.77 16.27
N ARG A 220 12.34 4.66 15.88
CA ARG A 220 12.22 6.03 16.40
C ARG A 220 11.91 6.03 17.89
N GLY A 221 10.99 5.18 18.32
CA GLY A 221 10.55 5.03 19.71
C GLY A 221 11.52 4.28 20.61
N SER A 222 12.67 3.80 20.07
CA SER A 222 13.67 3.06 20.81
C SER A 222 13.19 1.73 21.38
N ASP A 223 12.32 1.04 20.62
CA ASP A 223 11.85 -0.32 20.92
C ASP A 223 12.47 -1.32 19.93
N PRO A 224 13.58 -1.98 20.29
CA PRO A 224 14.25 -2.94 19.42
C PRO A 224 13.44 -4.22 19.20
N ASP A 225 12.65 -4.66 20.17
CA ASP A 225 11.84 -5.88 20.05
C ASP A 225 10.71 -5.68 19.03
N ALA A 226 10.01 -4.56 19.11
CA ALA A 226 8.99 -4.18 18.12
C ALA A 226 9.62 -3.97 16.73
N ALA A 227 10.80 -3.35 16.63
CA ALA A 227 11.51 -3.17 15.36
C ALA A 227 11.83 -4.53 14.70
N ILE A 228 12.36 -5.48 15.44
CA ILE A 228 12.62 -6.84 14.95
C ILE A 228 11.34 -7.56 14.55
N PHE A 229 10.27 -7.44 15.32
CA PHE A 229 8.99 -8.06 15.00
C PHE A 229 8.43 -7.54 13.67
N TYR A 230 8.37 -6.22 13.47
CA TYR A 230 7.86 -5.64 12.23
C TYR A 230 8.80 -5.87 11.04
N LEU A 231 10.12 -5.93 11.25
CA LEU A 231 11.09 -6.36 10.24
C LEU A 231 10.81 -7.80 9.79
N ALA A 232 10.67 -8.74 10.74
CA ALA A 232 10.37 -10.14 10.43
C ALA A 232 9.03 -10.27 9.70
N ARG A 233 8.01 -9.52 10.12
CA ARG A 233 6.70 -9.49 9.47
C ARG A 233 6.78 -8.97 8.04
N ALA A 234 7.58 -7.94 7.77
CA ALA A 234 7.81 -7.42 6.42
C ALA A 234 8.52 -8.45 5.54
N LEU A 235 9.60 -9.07 6.03
CA LEU A 235 10.34 -10.09 5.29
C LEU A 235 9.50 -11.34 4.99
N ASN A 236 8.71 -11.82 5.97
CA ASN A 236 7.78 -12.93 5.76
C ASN A 236 6.69 -12.60 4.73
N GLY A 237 6.29 -11.33 4.63
CA GLY A 237 5.38 -10.81 3.63
C GLY A 237 5.99 -10.64 2.23
N GLY A 238 7.29 -10.91 2.07
CA GLY A 238 8.00 -10.80 0.78
C GLY A 238 8.40 -9.38 0.40
N GLU A 239 8.58 -8.51 1.41
CA GLU A 239 9.11 -7.16 1.18
C GLU A 239 10.56 -7.20 0.68
N ASP A 240 10.92 -6.23 -0.17
CA ASP A 240 12.28 -6.10 -0.68
C ASP A 240 13.26 -5.78 0.46
N PRO A 241 14.26 -6.66 0.74
CA PRO A 241 15.26 -6.41 1.77
C PRO A 241 16.02 -5.09 1.59
N VAL A 242 16.27 -4.67 0.34
CA VAL A 242 16.96 -3.42 0.03
C VAL A 242 16.06 -2.20 0.36
N PHE A 243 14.76 -2.33 0.14
CA PHE A 243 13.79 -1.31 0.58
C PHE A 243 13.80 -1.14 2.10
N LEU A 244 13.80 -2.24 2.86
CA LEU A 244 13.88 -2.20 4.33
C LEU A 244 15.19 -1.57 4.80
N ALA A 245 16.31 -1.92 4.16
CA ALA A 245 17.62 -1.30 4.45
C ALA A 245 17.61 0.23 4.23
N ARG A 246 16.98 0.71 3.14
CA ARG A 246 16.80 2.15 2.90
C ARG A 246 16.03 2.84 4.03
N ARG A 247 15.01 2.18 4.59
CA ARG A 247 14.24 2.73 5.73
C ARG A 247 15.09 2.84 6.99
N ILE A 248 16.00 1.88 7.23
CA ILE A 248 16.95 1.94 8.35
C ILE A 248 17.93 3.11 8.17
N VAL A 249 18.46 3.31 6.95
CA VAL A 249 19.35 4.45 6.64
C VAL A 249 18.66 5.79 6.88
N ILE A 250 17.41 5.93 6.44
CA ILE A 250 16.63 7.15 6.68
C ILE A 250 16.43 7.38 8.17
N ALA A 251 16.02 6.37 8.94
CA ALA A 251 15.83 6.49 10.39
C ALA A 251 17.14 6.83 11.13
N ALA A 252 18.27 6.28 10.68
CA ALA A 252 19.59 6.63 11.22
C ALA A 252 19.93 8.11 11.05
N SER A 253 19.55 8.73 9.92
CA SER A 253 19.79 10.15 9.67
C SER A 253 18.73 11.06 10.31
N GLU A 254 17.46 10.70 10.19
CA GLU A 254 16.31 11.51 10.62
C GLU A 254 16.15 11.50 12.14
N ASP A 255 16.20 10.31 12.76
CA ASP A 255 15.83 10.11 14.15
C ASP A 255 17.05 10.04 15.11
N VAL A 256 18.18 9.47 14.65
CA VAL A 256 19.40 9.36 15.44
C VAL A 256 20.33 10.56 15.19
N GLY A 257 20.59 10.88 13.92
CA GLY A 257 21.36 12.04 13.51
C GLY A 257 22.70 12.18 14.26
N MET A 258 22.98 13.39 14.71
CA MET A 258 24.24 13.71 15.40
C MET A 258 24.31 13.21 16.85
N ALA A 259 23.24 12.63 17.40
CA ALA A 259 23.31 11.96 18.72
C ALA A 259 24.18 10.68 18.68
N ASN A 260 24.27 10.02 17.52
CA ASN A 260 25.20 8.91 17.24
C ASN A 260 25.49 8.83 15.73
N PRO A 261 26.50 9.57 15.23
CA PRO A 261 26.83 9.59 13.79
C PRO A 261 27.16 8.20 13.21
N ASN A 262 27.63 7.27 14.03
CA ASN A 262 27.92 5.90 13.60
C ASN A 262 26.66 5.14 13.16
N ALA A 263 25.47 5.57 13.56
CA ALA A 263 24.22 4.92 13.13
C ALA A 263 24.05 4.98 11.60
N LEU A 264 24.37 6.11 10.99
CA LEU A 264 24.35 6.24 9.54
C LEU A 264 25.42 5.36 8.86
N VAL A 265 26.61 5.25 9.42
CA VAL A 265 27.69 4.38 8.91
C VAL A 265 27.26 2.93 8.95
N VAL A 266 26.77 2.46 10.09
CA VAL A 266 26.27 1.07 10.27
C VAL A 266 25.12 0.78 9.29
N ALA A 267 24.12 1.66 9.22
CA ALA A 267 22.98 1.49 8.35
C ALA A 267 23.37 1.46 6.86
N THR A 268 24.30 2.31 6.43
CA THR A 268 24.79 2.35 5.04
C THR A 268 25.59 1.09 4.70
N SER A 269 26.47 0.66 5.60
CA SER A 269 27.23 -0.60 5.42
C SER A 269 26.30 -1.81 5.36
N ALA A 270 25.27 -1.84 6.21
CA ALA A 270 24.25 -2.87 6.20
C ALA A 270 23.49 -2.89 4.86
N MET A 271 23.10 -1.72 4.32
CA MET A 271 22.41 -1.63 3.04
C MET A 271 23.27 -2.17 1.89
N GLN A 272 24.56 -1.86 1.87
CA GLN A 272 25.50 -2.40 0.88
C GLN A 272 25.62 -3.93 1.00
N ALA A 273 25.79 -4.45 2.22
CA ALA A 273 25.92 -5.87 2.47
C ALA A 273 24.65 -6.63 2.10
N VAL A 274 23.46 -6.10 2.43
CA VAL A 274 22.16 -6.67 2.04
C VAL A 274 22.04 -6.79 0.52
N HIS A 275 22.47 -5.75 -0.22
CA HIS A 275 22.45 -5.76 -1.68
C HIS A 275 23.40 -6.81 -2.28
N MET A 276 24.57 -7.02 -1.66
CA MET A 276 25.58 -7.96 -2.15
C MET A 276 25.28 -9.41 -1.80
N ILE A 277 24.74 -9.66 -0.61
CA ILE A 277 24.57 -11.02 -0.07
C ILE A 277 23.21 -11.60 -0.44
N GLY A 278 22.13 -10.79 -0.33
CA GLY A 278 20.77 -11.25 -0.59
C GLY A 278 20.20 -12.14 0.52
N MET A 279 18.98 -12.63 0.28
CA MET A 279 18.29 -13.55 1.21
C MET A 279 18.82 -15.00 1.03
N PRO A 280 18.84 -15.83 2.06
CA PRO A 280 18.23 -15.59 3.40
C PRO A 280 19.14 -14.88 4.42
N GLU A 281 20.42 -14.66 4.18
CA GLU A 281 21.38 -14.13 5.15
C GLU A 281 21.19 -12.63 5.40
N ALA A 282 20.69 -11.87 4.42
CA ALA A 282 20.42 -10.43 4.55
C ALA A 282 19.53 -10.08 5.77
N ARG A 283 18.65 -11.02 6.22
CA ARG A 283 17.82 -10.82 7.41
C ARG A 283 18.63 -10.55 8.67
N ILE A 284 19.82 -11.16 8.79
CA ILE A 284 20.70 -11.01 9.97
C ILE A 284 21.26 -9.59 9.99
N ILE A 285 21.75 -9.14 8.85
CA ILE A 285 22.33 -7.80 8.66
C ILE A 285 21.29 -6.70 8.92
N LEU A 286 20.08 -6.90 8.39
CA LEU A 286 18.96 -5.97 8.63
C LEU A 286 18.58 -5.90 10.12
N ALA A 287 18.55 -7.04 10.80
CA ALA A 287 18.24 -7.12 12.22
C ALA A 287 19.28 -6.36 13.06
N GLU A 288 20.58 -6.59 12.80
CA GLU A 288 21.68 -5.90 13.47
C GLU A 288 21.57 -4.38 13.32
N ALA A 289 21.38 -3.89 12.08
CA ALA A 289 21.25 -2.46 11.80
C ALA A 289 20.00 -1.85 12.44
N ALA A 290 18.86 -2.55 12.39
CA ALA A 290 17.62 -2.09 13.01
C ALA A 290 17.75 -1.96 14.53
N VAL A 291 18.36 -2.96 15.19
CA VAL A 291 18.64 -2.91 16.64
C VAL A 291 19.59 -1.77 16.98
N TYR A 292 20.66 -1.60 16.19
CA TYR A 292 21.63 -0.51 16.43
C TYR A 292 20.94 0.87 16.36
N VAL A 293 20.12 1.11 15.36
CA VAL A 293 19.35 2.35 15.21
C VAL A 293 18.32 2.50 16.35
N ALA A 294 17.58 1.44 16.68
CA ALA A 294 16.59 1.46 17.74
C ALA A 294 17.21 1.81 19.10
N THR A 295 18.36 1.23 19.43
CA THR A 295 19.03 1.40 20.74
C THR A 295 19.91 2.67 20.81
N SER A 296 20.16 3.35 19.68
CA SER A 296 20.92 4.61 19.66
C SER A 296 20.15 5.75 20.31
N LYS A 297 20.87 6.71 20.92
CA LYS A 297 20.31 7.99 21.34
C LYS A 297 19.68 8.71 20.15
N LYS A 298 18.64 9.47 20.37
CA LYS A 298 17.87 10.13 19.31
C LYS A 298 18.10 11.63 19.30
N SER A 299 18.25 12.19 18.09
CA SER A 299 18.21 13.63 17.83
C SER A 299 17.80 13.88 16.38
N ASN A 300 16.70 14.57 16.18
CA ASN A 300 16.25 15.03 14.88
C ASN A 300 16.65 16.48 14.58
N ALA A 301 17.62 17.03 15.32
CA ALA A 301 17.99 18.44 15.20
C ALA A 301 18.43 18.82 13.77
N SER A 302 19.22 17.98 13.10
CA SER A 302 19.64 18.21 11.72
C SER A 302 18.47 18.18 10.73
N TYR A 303 17.53 17.26 10.91
CA TYR A 303 16.31 17.18 10.10
C TYR A 303 15.43 18.43 10.27
N LEU A 304 15.22 18.89 11.49
CA LEU A 304 14.46 20.11 11.76
C LEU A 304 15.20 21.36 11.25
N ALA A 305 16.53 21.39 11.35
CA ALA A 305 17.34 22.50 10.90
C ALA A 305 17.18 22.72 9.39
N ILE A 306 17.39 21.65 8.59
CA ILE A 306 17.27 21.78 7.12
C ILE A 306 15.85 22.12 6.68
N ASN A 307 14.83 21.56 7.32
CA ASN A 307 13.44 21.88 6.98
C ASN A 307 13.10 23.34 7.23
N ARG A 308 13.52 23.90 8.38
CA ARG A 308 13.34 25.34 8.69
C ARG A 308 14.10 26.23 7.72
N ALA A 309 15.32 25.84 7.36
CA ALA A 309 16.11 26.60 6.39
C ALA A 309 15.45 26.60 5.00
N LEU A 310 14.94 25.44 4.54
CA LEU A 310 14.21 25.35 3.28
C LEU A 310 12.91 26.17 3.27
N GLU A 311 12.18 26.17 4.38
CA GLU A 311 10.97 27.00 4.54
C GLU A 311 11.31 28.49 4.45
N ASP A 312 12.37 28.93 5.12
CA ASP A 312 12.82 30.32 5.08
C ASP A 312 13.24 30.74 3.67
N VAL A 313 14.03 29.92 2.98
CA VAL A 313 14.47 30.18 1.60
C VAL A 313 13.27 30.22 0.63
N ALA A 314 12.25 29.41 0.85
CA ALA A 314 11.06 29.38 -0.02
C ALA A 314 10.11 30.57 0.20
N ASN A 315 10.02 31.10 1.41
CA ASN A 315 8.97 32.03 1.81
C ASN A 315 9.45 33.43 2.21
N LYS A 316 10.77 33.63 2.39
CA LYS A 316 11.33 34.91 2.82
C LYS A 316 12.31 35.46 1.78
N ASP A 317 12.42 36.78 1.74
CA ASP A 317 13.56 37.44 1.11
C ASP A 317 14.78 37.29 2.01
N THR A 318 15.65 36.33 1.70
CA THR A 318 16.83 35.98 2.49
C THR A 318 18.01 36.95 2.29
N GLY A 319 17.90 37.91 1.36
CA GLY A 319 18.95 38.84 1.04
C GLY A 319 20.11 38.23 0.22
N GLU A 320 21.12 39.02 -0.03
CA GLU A 320 22.31 38.59 -0.78
C GLU A 320 23.34 37.95 0.11
N ILE A 321 24.15 37.07 -0.47
CA ILE A 321 25.32 36.49 0.22
C ILE A 321 26.33 37.60 0.59
N PRO A 322 26.87 37.68 1.82
CA PRO A 322 27.84 38.66 2.20
C PRO A 322 29.07 38.69 1.28
N MET A 323 29.53 39.89 0.90
CA MET A 323 30.59 40.05 -0.11
C MET A 323 31.89 39.36 0.28
N HIS A 324 32.29 39.42 1.56
CA HIS A 324 33.54 38.83 2.03
C HIS A 324 33.62 37.32 1.90
N ILE A 325 32.50 36.59 1.91
CA ILE A 325 32.46 35.12 1.69
C ILE A 325 32.22 34.71 0.25
N ARG A 326 32.04 35.66 -0.68
CA ARG A 326 31.96 35.37 -2.12
C ARG A 326 33.35 35.16 -2.69
N ASN A 327 33.56 34.13 -3.48
CA ASN A 327 34.84 33.93 -4.18
C ASN A 327 35.03 34.95 -5.29
N ALA A 328 36.28 35.36 -5.52
CA ALA A 328 36.72 36.21 -6.63
C ALA A 328 37.55 35.42 -7.65
N PRO A 329 36.94 34.50 -8.45
CA PRO A 329 37.69 33.60 -9.32
C PRO A 329 38.25 34.24 -10.59
N VAL A 330 37.89 35.52 -10.89
CA VAL A 330 38.28 36.23 -12.09
C VAL A 330 38.95 37.53 -11.68
N GLU A 331 40.03 37.85 -12.39
CA GLU A 331 40.78 39.11 -12.21
C GLU A 331 39.85 40.34 -12.32
N GLY A 332 39.88 41.22 -11.33
CA GLY A 332 39.01 42.40 -11.23
C GLY A 332 37.80 42.23 -10.33
N MET A 333 37.41 41.01 -9.93
CA MET A 333 36.27 40.81 -8.99
C MET A 333 36.65 41.30 -7.58
N GLU A 334 37.91 41.19 -7.18
CA GLU A 334 38.40 41.74 -5.91
C GLU A 334 38.22 43.27 -5.87
N ALA A 335 38.45 43.97 -7.01
CA ALA A 335 38.21 45.41 -7.13
C ALA A 335 36.74 45.81 -6.97
N LEU A 336 35.82 44.84 -7.08
CA LEU A 336 34.38 44.99 -6.83
C LEU A 336 33.98 44.61 -5.39
N GLY A 337 34.96 44.31 -4.51
CA GLY A 337 34.74 44.00 -3.10
C GLY A 337 34.48 42.52 -2.81
N TYR A 338 34.63 41.62 -3.79
CA TYR A 338 34.51 40.19 -3.57
C TYR A 338 35.71 39.69 -2.74
N HIS A 339 35.42 38.86 -1.72
CA HIS A 339 36.40 38.25 -0.81
C HIS A 339 37.11 39.28 0.10
N GLU A 340 36.81 40.56 0.01
CA GLU A 340 37.42 41.60 0.82
C GLU A 340 37.01 41.45 2.29
N GLY A 341 38.04 41.35 3.17
CA GLY A 341 37.82 41.20 4.62
C GLY A 341 37.47 39.80 5.10
N TYR A 342 37.56 38.78 4.25
CA TYR A 342 37.36 37.39 4.70
C TYR A 342 38.49 36.96 5.63
N LEU A 343 38.13 36.48 6.81
CA LEU A 343 39.05 35.92 7.79
C LEU A 343 39.11 34.41 7.62
N TYR A 344 40.30 33.88 7.23
CA TYR A 344 40.49 32.46 7.03
C TYR A 344 40.62 31.74 8.39
N PRO A 345 39.66 30.88 8.81
CA PRO A 345 39.65 30.33 10.17
C PRO A 345 40.92 29.56 10.54
N HIS A 346 41.59 28.90 9.59
CA HIS A 346 42.80 28.13 9.87
C HIS A 346 44.00 28.95 10.25
N ASP A 347 44.00 30.28 10.02
CA ASP A 347 45.03 31.20 10.45
C ASP A 347 44.88 31.62 11.92
N PHE A 348 43.79 31.21 12.58
CA PHE A 348 43.44 31.59 13.95
C PHE A 348 43.56 30.40 14.92
N PRO A 349 43.84 30.66 16.22
CA PRO A 349 43.90 29.62 17.23
C PRO A 349 42.62 28.80 17.31
N GLY A 350 42.78 27.47 17.34
CA GLY A 350 41.64 26.57 17.39
C GLY A 350 40.82 26.49 16.08
N HIS A 351 41.37 27.06 14.97
CA HIS A 351 40.71 27.09 13.66
C HIS A 351 39.33 27.76 13.70
N TYR A 352 39.18 28.76 14.55
CA TYR A 352 37.95 29.51 14.74
C TYR A 352 38.19 31.02 14.76
N VAL A 353 37.31 31.75 14.08
CA VAL A 353 37.25 33.20 14.10
C VAL A 353 35.79 33.63 13.99
N GLU A 354 35.40 34.64 14.75
CA GLU A 354 34.07 35.21 14.68
C GLU A 354 33.96 36.10 13.46
N GLN A 355 33.08 35.72 12.54
CA GLN A 355 32.71 36.52 11.37
C GLN A 355 31.28 36.17 10.92
N GLN A 356 30.69 37.04 10.10
CA GLN A 356 29.35 36.84 9.59
C GLN A 356 29.35 35.84 8.42
N TYR A 357 28.48 34.83 8.47
CA TYR A 357 28.25 33.85 7.39
C TYR A 357 26.87 33.96 6.77
N LEU A 358 25.85 34.35 7.54
CA LEU A 358 24.51 34.52 7.05
C LEU A 358 24.32 35.90 6.38
N PRO A 359 23.41 35.98 5.38
CA PRO A 359 22.99 37.28 4.84
C PRO A 359 22.46 38.22 5.92
N ASP A 360 22.58 39.53 5.69
CA ASP A 360 22.13 40.58 6.63
C ASP A 360 20.70 40.38 7.09
N LYS A 361 19.77 40.00 6.16
CA LYS A 361 18.38 39.74 6.47
C LYS A 361 18.13 38.49 7.32
N MET A 362 19.14 37.63 7.44
CA MET A 362 19.06 36.37 8.19
C MET A 362 19.92 36.39 9.48
N LEU A 363 20.47 37.54 9.83
CA LEU A 363 21.26 37.69 11.08
C LEU A 363 20.41 37.31 12.30
N GLY A 364 21.05 36.54 13.21
CA GLY A 364 20.38 36.04 14.41
C GLY A 364 19.51 34.82 14.25
N THR A 365 19.29 34.35 13.01
CA THR A 365 18.56 33.09 12.77
C THR A 365 19.39 31.89 13.22
N LYS A 366 18.79 30.98 13.95
CA LYS A 366 19.38 29.70 14.39
C LYS A 366 18.58 28.53 13.84
N TYR A 367 19.23 27.71 13.05
CA TYR A 367 18.62 26.50 12.48
C TYR A 367 18.99 25.26 13.31
N TYR A 368 20.24 25.18 13.77
CA TYR A 368 20.79 24.04 14.53
C TYR A 368 21.25 24.46 15.95
#